data_f5171189976844f1a963c78891e09369
#
_entry.id   f5171189976844f1a963c78891e09369
#
_cell.length_a   1.000
_cell.length_b   1.000
_cell.length_c   1.000
_cell.angle_alpha   90.00
_cell.angle_beta   90.00
_cell.angle_gamma   90.00
#
_symmetry.space_group_name_H-M   'P 1'
#
loop_
_entity.id
_entity.type
_entity.pdbx_description
1 polymer ?
#
loop_
_entity_poly.entity_id
_entity_poly.type
_entity_poly.pdbx_seq_one_letter_code
_entity_poly.pdbx_strand_id
1 'polypeptide(L)'
;MATEEVQVIHSWSAPRSLSTSLMYSFAQRDDMDVVDEPLYANFLRITGVERPYRDELLAKMDSDGNKVVKEVIFGPGEKKYRYCKHIAKQHLPNLTNDLMKKGKHFILIRNPLNILQSFNKVISPSFLELGLGDLVSIYSELCKLGKHPPVIDADDLKKDPEVVLRGLCQDLDIPFQTSMLKWEAGPKSIDGIWAPWWYESVHKSTGFQKPNLHTIPFPLELYDLLEQSLPFYNMLRRHCRRLVSSLHPSLPFPPLPVPANEKILVWVGDELLPRENAKVSVFDSVVQGGDAVWEGLRVYNGKVFKLDEHLDRLFDSAKALAFIDVPTREEIKGAVFKTLVTNGMFDNAHIRLTLTRGKKVTSGMSPAFNLYGCTLIVLAEWKPPVYDNTGGIRLVTATTRRNSPNSIDSKIHHNNLINNILAKIEGNLANAEDAIMLDKDGFVSETNATNIFMVKKGDVLTPHADYCLPGITRATVMDLVVKENLILHERRISLSEFHAADEVWTTGTMGELTPVCSFICHWSLELNQHPYSLS
;
A
#
# COMPACT_ATOMS: atom_id res chain seq x y z
N MET A 1 -25.46 13.06 47.77
CA MET A 1 -24.47 12.76 46.74
C MET A 1 -25.07 13.24 45.44
N ALA A 2 -24.43 14.19 44.76
CA ALA A 2 -24.90 14.60 43.45
C ALA A 2 -24.79 13.37 42.52
N THR A 3 -25.90 12.94 41.95
CA THR A 3 -25.91 11.91 40.93
C THR A 3 -25.15 12.49 39.73
N GLU A 4 -23.96 11.94 39.42
CA GLU A 4 -23.25 12.32 38.19
C GLU A 4 -24.19 12.10 36.99
N GLU A 5 -24.28 13.10 36.13
CA GLU A 5 -25.12 13.04 34.92
C GLU A 5 -24.59 11.96 34.00
N VAL A 6 -25.45 11.05 33.52
CA VAL A 6 -25.08 9.95 32.64
C VAL A 6 -24.49 10.51 31.34
N GLN A 7 -23.28 10.11 31.00
CA GLN A 7 -22.63 10.52 29.73
C GLN A 7 -23.14 9.65 28.58
N VAL A 8 -23.86 10.26 27.63
CA VAL A 8 -24.46 9.56 26.50
C VAL A 8 -23.49 9.49 25.32
N ILE A 9 -23.39 8.32 24.72
CA ILE A 9 -22.59 8.04 23.52
C ILE A 9 -23.53 7.60 22.40
N HIS A 10 -23.62 8.38 21.34
CA HIS A 10 -24.43 8.11 20.15
C HIS A 10 -23.61 7.44 19.06
N SER A 11 -23.99 6.23 18.69
CA SER A 11 -23.43 5.48 17.57
C SER A 11 -24.38 5.58 16.37
N TRP A 12 -23.99 6.31 15.33
CA TRP A 12 -24.78 6.47 14.11
C TRP A 12 -24.26 5.55 13.01
N SER A 13 -25.14 4.79 12.37
CA SER A 13 -24.75 3.83 11.32
C SER A 13 -25.83 3.65 10.26
N ALA A 14 -25.41 3.17 9.09
CA ALA A 14 -26.30 2.53 8.13
C ALA A 14 -26.73 1.14 8.64
N PRO A 15 -27.87 0.59 8.19
CA PRO A 15 -28.22 -0.80 8.48
C PRO A 15 -27.12 -1.75 7.97
N ARG A 16 -26.97 -2.92 8.59
CA ARG A 16 -25.99 -3.96 8.21
C ARG A 16 -24.51 -3.53 8.29
N SER A 17 -24.21 -2.48 9.05
CA SER A 17 -22.85 -1.94 9.24
C SER A 17 -22.13 -2.49 10.47
N LEU A 18 -22.48 -3.67 10.98
CA LEU A 18 -21.95 -4.27 12.23
C LEU A 18 -22.31 -3.49 13.50
N SER A 19 -23.28 -2.59 13.46
CA SER A 19 -23.69 -1.78 14.60
C SER A 19 -24.14 -2.60 15.81
N THR A 20 -24.79 -3.75 15.59
CA THR A 20 -25.18 -4.67 16.67
C THR A 20 -23.99 -5.39 17.30
N SER A 21 -23.00 -5.83 16.51
CA SER A 21 -21.75 -6.39 17.05
C SER A 21 -21.00 -5.35 17.90
N LEU A 22 -20.98 -4.09 17.43
CA LEU A 22 -20.38 -2.99 18.19
C LEU A 22 -21.17 -2.68 19.47
N MET A 23 -22.49 -2.70 19.39
CA MET A 23 -23.37 -2.58 20.57
C MET A 23 -23.08 -3.69 21.60
N TYR A 24 -22.93 -4.94 21.18
CA TYR A 24 -22.57 -6.05 22.07
C TYR A 24 -21.19 -5.86 22.69
N SER A 25 -20.23 -5.32 21.94
CA SER A 25 -18.90 -4.95 22.45
C SER A 25 -18.99 -3.94 23.59
N PHE A 26 -19.74 -2.86 23.40
CA PHE A 26 -19.96 -1.83 24.45
C PHE A 26 -20.74 -2.36 25.64
N ALA A 27 -21.67 -3.30 25.45
CA ALA A 27 -22.43 -3.94 26.52
C ALA A 27 -21.59 -4.82 27.45
N GLN A 28 -20.34 -5.18 27.05
CA GLN A 28 -19.43 -5.94 27.93
C GLN A 28 -18.73 -5.05 28.97
N ARG A 29 -18.93 -3.75 28.91
CA ARG A 29 -18.38 -2.81 29.91
C ARG A 29 -19.21 -2.85 31.17
N ASP A 30 -18.54 -2.80 32.31
CA ASP A 30 -19.18 -2.76 33.63
C ASP A 30 -19.80 -1.40 33.98
N ASP A 31 -19.32 -0.32 33.31
CA ASP A 31 -19.71 1.07 33.53
C ASP A 31 -20.70 1.63 32.46
N MET A 32 -21.34 0.76 31.65
CA MET A 32 -22.11 1.16 30.45
C MET A 32 -23.53 0.56 30.46
N ASP A 33 -24.55 1.40 30.33
CA ASP A 33 -25.90 1.00 29.90
C ASP A 33 -25.97 1.04 28.37
N VAL A 34 -26.79 0.17 27.77
CA VAL A 34 -26.94 0.09 26.30
C VAL A 34 -28.40 0.17 25.91
N VAL A 35 -28.68 0.97 24.89
CA VAL A 35 -30.03 1.15 24.32
C VAL A 35 -29.99 0.90 22.81
N ASP A 36 -30.76 -0.08 22.37
CA ASP A 36 -30.85 -0.50 20.96
C ASP A 36 -31.96 0.27 20.25
N GLU A 37 -31.60 1.07 19.27
CA GLU A 37 -32.49 1.85 18.37
C GLU A 37 -33.68 2.55 19.07
N PRO A 38 -33.42 3.43 20.05
CA PRO A 38 -34.50 4.02 20.85
C PRO A 38 -35.53 4.80 20.04
N LEU A 39 -35.17 5.30 18.87
CA LEU A 39 -36.03 6.12 18.00
C LEU A 39 -36.83 5.30 16.96
N TYR A 40 -36.76 3.97 17.01
CA TYR A 40 -37.39 3.14 15.97
C TYR A 40 -38.93 3.24 15.98
N ALA A 41 -39.57 3.29 17.14
CA ALA A 41 -41.02 3.46 17.23
C ALA A 41 -41.48 4.81 16.64
N ASN A 42 -40.75 5.90 16.95
CA ASN A 42 -41.00 7.21 16.32
C ASN A 42 -40.86 7.15 14.80
N PHE A 43 -39.82 6.50 14.29
CA PHE A 43 -39.62 6.33 12.87
C PHE A 43 -40.78 5.59 12.19
N LEU A 44 -41.18 4.45 12.72
CA LEU A 44 -42.31 3.68 12.17
C LEU A 44 -43.63 4.43 12.21
N ARG A 45 -43.90 5.18 13.31
CA ARG A 45 -45.12 5.99 13.42
C ARG A 45 -45.17 7.11 12.38
N ILE A 46 -44.06 7.83 12.20
CA ILE A 46 -44.02 9.00 11.30
C ILE A 46 -43.97 8.60 9.84
N THR A 47 -43.20 7.56 9.47
CA THR A 47 -43.00 7.16 8.07
C THR A 47 -44.08 6.19 7.57
N GLY A 48 -44.79 5.50 8.45
CA GLY A 48 -45.75 4.49 8.07
C GLY A 48 -45.15 3.23 7.41
N VAL A 49 -43.84 3.04 7.48
CA VAL A 49 -43.16 1.90 6.85
C VAL A 49 -43.63 0.59 7.51
N GLU A 50 -44.05 -0.35 6.67
CA GLU A 50 -44.50 -1.67 7.09
C GLU A 50 -43.32 -2.57 7.48
N ARG A 51 -43.47 -3.26 8.61
CA ARG A 51 -42.51 -4.28 9.12
C ARG A 51 -43.29 -5.40 9.82
N PRO A 52 -42.81 -6.65 9.79
CA PRO A 52 -43.50 -7.78 10.41
C PRO A 52 -43.78 -7.60 11.91
N TYR A 53 -42.99 -6.81 12.61
CA TYR A 53 -43.06 -6.54 14.05
C TYR A 53 -43.59 -5.13 14.41
N ARG A 54 -44.12 -4.39 13.40
CA ARG A 54 -44.47 -2.97 13.55
C ARG A 54 -45.47 -2.73 14.67
N ASP A 55 -46.59 -3.48 14.70
CA ASP A 55 -47.68 -3.27 15.69
C ASP A 55 -47.22 -3.62 17.10
N GLU A 56 -46.49 -4.72 17.26
CA GLU A 56 -45.90 -5.10 18.55
C GLU A 56 -44.91 -4.03 19.06
N LEU A 57 -44.09 -3.48 18.17
CA LEU A 57 -43.10 -2.46 18.49
C LEU A 57 -43.79 -1.17 18.92
N LEU A 58 -44.80 -0.71 18.19
CA LEU A 58 -45.59 0.50 18.54
C LEU A 58 -46.37 0.34 19.82
N ALA A 59 -46.77 -0.88 20.19
CA ALA A 59 -47.45 -1.17 21.45
C ALA A 59 -46.50 -1.18 22.67
N LYS A 60 -45.23 -1.56 22.49
CA LYS A 60 -44.25 -1.75 23.57
C LYS A 60 -43.26 -0.60 23.75
N MET A 61 -42.99 0.17 22.72
CA MET A 61 -42.05 1.29 22.76
C MET A 61 -42.80 2.63 22.64
N ASP A 62 -42.26 3.65 23.32
CA ASP A 62 -42.80 4.99 23.19
C ASP A 62 -42.51 5.53 21.77
N SER A 63 -43.55 5.95 21.07
CA SER A 63 -43.47 6.48 19.71
C SER A 63 -43.33 8.01 19.64
N ASP A 64 -43.35 8.74 20.78
CA ASP A 64 -43.00 10.14 20.87
C ASP A 64 -41.47 10.28 20.95
N GLY A 65 -40.84 10.61 19.83
CA GLY A 65 -39.39 10.72 19.72
C GLY A 65 -38.79 11.75 20.69
N ASN A 66 -39.47 12.86 20.94
CA ASN A 66 -38.99 13.90 21.88
C ASN A 66 -39.04 13.44 23.32
N LYS A 67 -40.06 12.69 23.68
CA LYS A 67 -40.16 12.07 25.01
C LYS A 67 -39.07 10.99 25.16
N VAL A 68 -38.83 10.17 24.15
CA VAL A 68 -37.74 9.18 24.13
C VAL A 68 -36.38 9.86 24.29
N VAL A 69 -36.12 10.96 23.59
CA VAL A 69 -34.88 11.71 23.76
C VAL A 69 -34.70 12.18 25.21
N LYS A 70 -35.74 12.72 25.80
CA LYS A 70 -35.68 13.26 27.16
C LYS A 70 -35.57 12.18 28.24
N GLU A 71 -36.42 11.14 28.16
CA GLU A 71 -36.63 10.19 29.24
C GLU A 71 -35.83 8.90 29.12
N VAL A 72 -35.53 8.46 27.86
CA VAL A 72 -34.77 7.24 27.61
C VAL A 72 -33.31 7.55 27.30
N ILE A 73 -33.04 8.46 26.35
CA ILE A 73 -31.66 8.77 25.91
C ILE A 73 -30.93 9.56 27.00
N PHE A 74 -31.52 10.69 27.45
CA PHE A 74 -30.91 11.56 28.47
C PHE A 74 -31.55 11.42 29.87
N GLY A 75 -32.41 10.42 30.05
CA GLY A 75 -32.99 10.12 31.34
C GLY A 75 -31.98 9.58 32.34
N PRO A 76 -32.39 9.40 33.63
CA PRO A 76 -31.52 8.86 34.66
C PRO A 76 -31.03 7.46 34.32
N GLY A 77 -29.91 7.03 34.88
CA GLY A 77 -29.31 5.69 34.71
C GLY A 77 -28.46 5.32 35.91
N GLU A 78 -28.16 4.02 36.03
CA GLU A 78 -27.35 3.49 37.13
C GLU A 78 -25.84 3.46 36.78
N LYS A 79 -25.52 3.53 35.50
CA LYS A 79 -24.13 3.46 35.01
C LYS A 79 -23.63 4.85 34.63
N LYS A 80 -22.31 4.99 34.61
CA LYS A 80 -21.62 6.24 34.23
C LYS A 80 -21.89 6.64 32.78
N TYR A 81 -21.95 5.66 31.88
CA TYR A 81 -22.12 5.86 30.44
C TYR A 81 -23.41 5.20 29.95
N ARG A 82 -23.97 5.78 28.88
CA ARG A 82 -25.06 5.16 28.11
C ARG A 82 -24.73 5.16 26.65
N TYR A 83 -24.64 3.97 26.04
CA TYR A 83 -24.45 3.77 24.61
C TYR A 83 -25.81 3.65 23.92
N CYS A 84 -26.08 4.54 22.96
CA CYS A 84 -27.30 4.50 22.15
C CYS A 84 -26.94 4.13 20.72
N LYS A 85 -27.40 2.97 20.25
CA LYS A 85 -27.28 2.56 18.87
C LYS A 85 -28.37 3.23 18.04
N HIS A 86 -28.01 3.94 16.97
CA HIS A 86 -28.94 4.59 16.05
C HIS A 86 -28.70 4.12 14.60
N ILE A 87 -29.80 3.91 13.87
CA ILE A 87 -29.76 3.80 12.43
C ILE A 87 -30.07 5.17 11.83
N ALA A 88 -29.20 5.69 10.94
CA ALA A 88 -29.23 7.09 10.49
C ALA A 88 -30.60 7.55 9.97
N LYS A 89 -31.31 6.72 9.20
CA LYS A 89 -32.64 7.04 8.65
C LYS A 89 -33.72 7.24 9.73
N GLN A 90 -33.45 6.89 10.99
CA GLN A 90 -34.38 7.13 12.11
C GLN A 90 -34.24 8.55 12.71
N HIS A 91 -33.23 9.32 12.27
CA HIS A 91 -33.09 10.73 12.62
C HIS A 91 -34.02 11.59 11.77
N LEU A 92 -35.19 11.84 12.27
CA LEU A 92 -36.24 12.58 11.57
C LEU A 92 -36.29 14.07 11.98
N PRO A 93 -36.78 15.00 11.11
CA PRO A 93 -36.84 16.44 11.41
C PRO A 93 -37.73 16.83 12.60
N ASN A 94 -38.61 15.95 13.08
CA ASN A 94 -39.47 16.21 14.21
C ASN A 94 -38.79 16.08 15.59
N LEU A 95 -37.52 15.62 15.60
CA LEU A 95 -36.78 15.42 16.84
C LEU A 95 -36.16 16.70 17.36
N THR A 96 -36.08 16.81 18.68
CA THR A 96 -35.45 17.96 19.35
C THR A 96 -33.95 18.03 19.00
N ASN A 97 -33.46 19.27 18.88
CA ASN A 97 -32.02 19.53 18.64
C ASN A 97 -31.10 19.08 19.77
N ASP A 98 -31.65 18.77 20.95
CA ASP A 98 -30.88 18.24 22.07
C ASP A 98 -30.19 16.91 21.72
N LEU A 99 -30.84 16.10 20.89
CA LEU A 99 -30.26 14.83 20.39
C LEU A 99 -28.88 15.01 19.76
N MET A 100 -28.70 16.09 18.98
CA MET A 100 -27.44 16.37 18.29
C MET A 100 -26.49 17.26 19.10
N LYS A 101 -27.04 18.12 19.98
CA LYS A 101 -26.23 19.05 20.78
C LYS A 101 -25.59 18.39 22.00
N LYS A 102 -26.24 17.39 22.60
CA LYS A 102 -25.78 16.73 23.82
C LYS A 102 -25.08 15.40 23.52
N GLY A 103 -24.27 14.92 24.45
CA GLY A 103 -23.57 13.64 24.33
C GLY A 103 -22.37 13.66 23.41
N LYS A 104 -21.69 12.52 23.34
CA LYS A 104 -20.57 12.21 22.48
C LYS A 104 -21.09 11.44 21.26
N HIS A 105 -20.63 11.76 20.08
CA HIS A 105 -21.12 11.12 18.85
C HIS A 105 -19.97 10.49 18.08
N PHE A 106 -20.25 9.39 17.40
CA PHE A 106 -19.38 8.83 16.39
C PHE A 106 -20.18 8.18 15.25
N ILE A 107 -19.51 7.99 14.11
CA ILE A 107 -20.12 7.44 12.90
C ILE A 107 -19.48 6.08 12.61
N LEU A 108 -20.29 5.06 12.38
CA LEU A 108 -19.87 3.74 11.92
C LEU A 108 -20.28 3.56 10.46
N ILE A 109 -19.31 3.44 9.56
CA ILE A 109 -19.53 3.16 8.14
C ILE A 109 -19.14 1.74 7.80
N ARG A 110 -19.61 1.27 6.64
CA ARG A 110 -19.20 0.00 6.05
C ARG A 110 -19.22 0.13 4.53
N ASN A 111 -18.34 -0.62 3.84
CA ASN A 111 -18.30 -0.66 2.38
C ASN A 111 -19.67 -1.08 1.82
N PRO A 112 -20.29 -0.28 0.91
CA PRO A 112 -21.58 -0.58 0.30
C PRO A 112 -21.67 -1.96 -0.35
N LEU A 113 -20.58 -2.49 -0.93
CA LEU A 113 -20.50 -3.87 -1.42
C LEU A 113 -20.97 -4.88 -0.35
N ASN A 114 -20.48 -4.71 0.88
CA ASN A 114 -20.78 -5.60 2.00
C ASN A 114 -22.16 -5.34 2.61
N ILE A 115 -22.61 -4.06 2.61
CA ILE A 115 -23.95 -3.70 3.10
C ILE A 115 -25.00 -4.32 2.18
N LEU A 116 -24.91 -4.08 0.87
CA LEU A 116 -25.89 -4.50 -0.11
C LEU A 116 -26.05 -6.02 -0.16
N GLN A 117 -24.94 -6.77 -0.20
CA GLN A 117 -24.98 -8.24 -0.14
C GLN A 117 -25.61 -8.75 1.17
N SER A 118 -25.33 -8.10 2.29
CA SER A 118 -25.89 -8.49 3.58
C SER A 118 -27.37 -8.12 3.74
N PHE A 119 -27.78 -7.01 3.14
CA PHE A 119 -29.15 -6.52 3.18
C PHE A 119 -30.06 -7.36 2.27
N ASN A 120 -29.61 -7.65 1.07
CA ASN A 120 -30.34 -8.44 0.07
C ASN A 120 -30.68 -9.88 0.52
N LYS A 121 -29.95 -10.40 1.51
CA LYS A 121 -30.27 -11.69 2.14
C LYS A 121 -31.56 -11.69 2.97
N VAL A 122 -32.01 -10.51 3.40
CA VAL A 122 -33.18 -10.36 4.30
C VAL A 122 -34.33 -9.68 3.58
N ILE A 123 -34.04 -8.60 2.86
CA ILE A 123 -35.02 -7.82 2.08
C ILE A 123 -34.32 -7.14 0.92
N SER A 124 -35.01 -6.93 -0.20
CA SER A 124 -34.48 -6.18 -1.34
C SER A 124 -34.14 -4.75 -0.91
N PRO A 125 -32.85 -4.29 -1.02
CA PRO A 125 -32.45 -2.97 -0.60
C PRO A 125 -32.94 -1.89 -1.55
N SER A 126 -33.27 -0.71 -1.01
CA SER A 126 -33.39 0.54 -1.77
C SER A 126 -32.42 1.58 -1.23
N PHE A 127 -32.12 2.63 -2.01
CA PHE A 127 -31.21 3.67 -1.56
C PHE A 127 -31.65 4.35 -0.27
N LEU A 128 -32.96 4.63 -0.13
CA LEU A 128 -33.52 5.21 1.09
C LEU A 128 -33.41 4.27 2.29
N GLU A 129 -33.58 2.98 2.08
CA GLU A 129 -33.43 1.99 3.16
C GLU A 129 -32.01 1.89 3.69
N LEU A 130 -31.00 2.19 2.86
CA LEU A 130 -29.58 2.19 3.30
C LEU A 130 -29.24 3.34 4.22
N GLY A 131 -29.94 4.49 4.14
CA GLY A 131 -29.71 5.63 5.03
C GLY A 131 -28.31 6.26 4.94
N LEU A 132 -27.59 6.07 3.82
CA LEU A 132 -26.23 6.60 3.66
C LEU A 132 -26.22 8.12 3.49
N GLY A 133 -27.22 8.68 2.80
CA GLY A 133 -27.43 10.12 2.69
C GLY A 133 -27.71 10.75 4.04
N ASP A 134 -28.56 10.10 4.86
CA ASP A 134 -28.88 10.55 6.23
C ASP A 134 -27.62 10.54 7.11
N LEU A 135 -26.76 9.52 6.97
CA LEU A 135 -25.51 9.42 7.72
C LEU A 135 -24.55 10.56 7.41
N VAL A 136 -24.43 10.96 6.13
CA VAL A 136 -23.66 12.14 5.72
C VAL A 136 -24.28 13.43 6.27
N SER A 137 -25.62 13.53 6.26
CA SER A 137 -26.35 14.68 6.80
C SER A 137 -26.10 14.85 8.30
N ILE A 138 -26.17 13.75 9.07
CA ILE A 138 -25.86 13.73 10.50
C ILE A 138 -24.42 14.17 10.76
N TYR A 139 -23.44 13.63 10.02
CA TYR A 139 -22.06 14.04 10.14
C TYR A 139 -21.89 15.55 9.89
N SER A 140 -22.49 16.06 8.83
CA SER A 140 -22.43 17.48 8.46
C SER A 140 -23.09 18.38 9.51
N GLU A 141 -24.23 17.96 10.09
CA GLU A 141 -24.92 18.66 11.16
C GLU A 141 -24.05 18.74 12.43
N LEU A 142 -23.43 17.62 12.84
CA LEU A 142 -22.52 17.60 13.99
C LEU A 142 -21.31 18.51 13.78
N CYS A 143 -20.73 18.54 12.57
CA CYS A 143 -19.64 19.46 12.24
C CYS A 143 -20.07 20.93 12.32
N LYS A 144 -21.28 21.28 11.87
CA LYS A 144 -21.83 22.65 12.01
C LYS A 144 -22.03 23.06 13.47
N LEU A 145 -22.27 22.10 14.36
CA LEU A 145 -22.36 22.32 15.82
C LEU A 145 -20.99 22.39 16.50
N GLY A 146 -19.89 22.40 15.73
CA GLY A 146 -18.51 22.41 16.26
C GLY A 146 -18.03 21.06 16.81
N LYS A 147 -18.79 19.98 16.57
CA LYS A 147 -18.40 18.62 16.92
C LYS A 147 -17.76 17.94 15.72
N HIS A 148 -16.64 17.29 15.91
CA HIS A 148 -15.97 16.51 14.87
C HIS A 148 -16.04 15.03 15.24
N PRO A 149 -17.17 14.34 14.97
CA PRO A 149 -17.35 12.97 15.42
C PRO A 149 -16.34 12.04 14.77
N PRO A 150 -15.68 11.14 15.54
CA PRO A 150 -14.83 10.12 14.94
C PRO A 150 -15.66 9.25 13.98
N VAL A 151 -15.03 8.88 12.86
CA VAL A 151 -15.61 7.94 11.90
C VAL A 151 -14.79 6.67 11.93
N ILE A 152 -15.44 5.52 12.10
CA ILE A 152 -14.81 4.19 12.07
C ILE A 152 -15.42 3.35 10.96
N ASP A 153 -14.62 2.47 10.35
CA ASP A 153 -15.08 1.56 9.31
C ASP A 153 -15.23 0.14 9.86
N ALA A 154 -16.35 -0.48 9.55
CA ALA A 154 -16.67 -1.84 9.98
C ALA A 154 -15.69 -2.89 9.44
N ASP A 155 -15.10 -2.66 8.28
CA ASP A 155 -14.11 -3.57 7.71
C ASP A 155 -12.76 -3.43 8.41
N ASP A 156 -12.39 -2.22 8.85
CA ASP A 156 -11.22 -2.01 9.71
C ASP A 156 -11.44 -2.61 11.11
N LEU A 157 -12.65 -2.45 11.66
CA LEU A 157 -13.04 -3.06 12.93
C LEU A 157 -12.97 -4.60 12.91
N LYS A 158 -13.26 -5.24 11.76
CA LYS A 158 -13.10 -6.70 11.61
C LYS A 158 -11.64 -7.13 11.49
N LYS A 159 -10.79 -6.30 10.89
CA LYS A 159 -9.37 -6.59 10.70
C LYS A 159 -8.60 -6.55 12.02
N ASP A 160 -8.81 -5.49 12.79
CA ASP A 160 -8.15 -5.28 14.07
C ASP A 160 -9.10 -4.60 15.08
N PRO A 161 -9.97 -5.40 15.74
CA PRO A 161 -10.95 -4.86 16.69
C PRO A 161 -10.33 -4.08 17.85
N GLU A 162 -9.20 -4.55 18.38
CA GLU A 162 -8.58 -3.92 19.54
C GLU A 162 -8.03 -2.53 19.20
N VAL A 163 -7.31 -2.39 18.10
CA VAL A 163 -6.75 -1.10 17.66
C VAL A 163 -7.86 -0.09 17.36
N VAL A 164 -8.93 -0.52 16.66
CA VAL A 164 -10.05 0.36 16.34
C VAL A 164 -10.78 0.80 17.59
N LEU A 165 -11.08 -0.13 18.52
CA LEU A 165 -11.80 0.18 19.74
C LEU A 165 -10.98 1.04 20.71
N ARG A 166 -9.66 0.78 20.84
CA ARG A 166 -8.77 1.65 21.63
C ARG A 166 -8.76 3.07 21.09
N GLY A 167 -8.65 3.22 19.77
CA GLY A 167 -8.71 4.52 19.12
C GLY A 167 -10.04 5.22 19.31
N LEU A 168 -11.15 4.51 19.11
CA LEU A 168 -12.49 5.06 19.33
C LEU A 168 -12.71 5.47 20.78
N CYS A 169 -12.31 4.65 21.75
CA CYS A 169 -12.40 4.99 23.17
C CYS A 169 -11.58 6.23 23.52
N GLN A 170 -10.38 6.38 22.95
CA GLN A 170 -9.55 7.57 23.10
C GLN A 170 -10.25 8.81 22.53
N ASP A 171 -10.82 8.73 21.33
CA ASP A 171 -11.52 9.85 20.69
C ASP A 171 -12.80 10.24 21.45
N LEU A 172 -13.44 9.27 22.10
CA LEU A 172 -14.62 9.47 22.96
C LEU A 172 -14.25 9.85 24.39
N ASP A 173 -12.97 9.94 24.72
CA ASP A 173 -12.49 10.20 26.09
C ASP A 173 -13.14 9.27 27.12
N ILE A 174 -13.04 7.96 26.89
CA ILE A 174 -13.45 6.88 27.78
C ILE A 174 -12.36 5.82 27.86
N PRO A 175 -12.19 5.13 29.01
CA PRO A 175 -11.19 4.07 29.10
C PRO A 175 -11.59 2.87 28.23
N PHE A 176 -10.61 2.27 27.53
CA PHE A 176 -10.80 1.00 26.84
C PHE A 176 -10.83 -0.16 27.86
N GLN A 177 -11.74 -1.11 27.66
CA GLN A 177 -11.79 -2.35 28.45
C GLN A 177 -11.62 -3.57 27.51
N THR A 178 -10.78 -4.53 27.88
CA THR A 178 -10.52 -5.73 27.07
C THR A 178 -11.74 -6.64 26.93
N SER A 179 -12.68 -6.56 27.87
CA SER A 179 -13.99 -7.23 27.79
C SER A 179 -14.76 -6.89 26.53
N MET A 180 -14.54 -5.69 25.95
CA MET A 180 -15.18 -5.25 24.69
C MET A 180 -14.84 -6.12 23.47
N LEU A 181 -13.82 -6.96 23.54
CA LEU A 181 -13.37 -7.78 22.39
C LEU A 181 -14.16 -9.10 22.23
N LYS A 182 -14.89 -9.53 23.25
CA LYS A 182 -15.59 -10.83 23.26
C LYS A 182 -16.93 -10.73 23.98
N TRP A 183 -17.89 -11.52 23.52
CA TRP A 183 -19.20 -11.70 24.17
C TRP A 183 -19.68 -13.14 23.99
N GLU A 184 -20.65 -13.56 24.77
CA GLU A 184 -21.27 -14.88 24.62
C GLU A 184 -22.20 -14.93 23.40
N ALA A 185 -22.31 -16.08 22.76
CA ALA A 185 -23.29 -16.30 21.70
C ALA A 185 -24.74 -16.30 22.26
N GLY A 186 -25.69 -16.04 21.40
CA GLY A 186 -27.11 -16.05 21.72
C GLY A 186 -27.76 -14.67 21.83
N PRO A 187 -29.09 -14.61 21.92
CA PRO A 187 -29.86 -13.39 22.17
C PRO A 187 -29.52 -12.74 23.49
N LYS A 188 -29.62 -11.40 23.56
CA LYS A 188 -29.33 -10.61 24.73
C LYS A 188 -30.58 -9.88 25.23
N SER A 189 -30.63 -9.58 26.54
CA SER A 189 -31.72 -8.80 27.13
C SER A 189 -31.81 -7.35 26.61
N ILE A 190 -30.71 -6.87 26.00
CA ILE A 190 -30.63 -5.53 25.39
C ILE A 190 -31.11 -5.51 23.94
N ASP A 191 -31.45 -6.66 23.35
CA ASP A 191 -31.89 -6.75 21.94
C ASP A 191 -33.31 -6.17 21.81
N GLY A 192 -33.50 -5.37 20.74
CA GLY A 192 -34.83 -4.89 20.37
C GLY A 192 -35.76 -5.99 19.84
N ILE A 193 -37.06 -5.71 19.81
CA ILE A 193 -38.12 -6.65 19.35
C ILE A 193 -37.86 -7.18 17.95
N TRP A 194 -37.15 -6.44 17.08
CA TRP A 194 -36.80 -6.78 15.72
C TRP A 194 -35.64 -7.78 15.61
N ALA A 195 -34.97 -8.15 16.70
CA ALA A 195 -33.80 -9.02 16.68
C ALA A 195 -34.00 -10.35 15.97
N PRO A 196 -35.14 -11.07 16.08
CA PRO A 196 -35.37 -12.34 15.38
C PRO A 196 -35.21 -12.24 13.84
N TRP A 197 -35.49 -11.08 13.24
CA TRP A 197 -35.38 -10.86 11.79
C TRP A 197 -33.99 -10.37 11.35
N TRP A 198 -33.26 -9.69 12.24
CA TRP A 198 -32.06 -8.96 11.84
C TRP A 198 -30.76 -9.45 12.48
N TYR A 199 -30.80 -10.16 13.64
CA TYR A 199 -29.63 -10.43 14.48
C TYR A 199 -29.13 -11.87 14.41
N GLU A 200 -29.67 -12.73 13.53
CA GLU A 200 -29.28 -14.13 13.42
C GLU A 200 -27.76 -14.35 13.34
N SER A 201 -27.07 -13.57 12.53
CA SER A 201 -25.61 -13.71 12.36
C SER A 201 -24.84 -13.24 13.59
N VAL A 202 -25.28 -12.20 14.27
CA VAL A 202 -24.62 -11.69 15.48
C VAL A 202 -24.89 -12.60 16.67
N HIS A 203 -26.06 -13.21 16.79
CA HIS A 203 -26.37 -14.20 17.82
C HIS A 203 -25.46 -15.45 17.75
N LYS A 204 -24.92 -15.78 16.56
CA LYS A 204 -23.96 -16.87 16.38
C LYS A 204 -22.51 -16.46 16.65
N SER A 205 -22.24 -15.17 16.92
CA SER A 205 -20.89 -14.64 17.10
C SER A 205 -20.50 -14.53 18.56
N THR A 206 -19.19 -14.61 18.83
CA THR A 206 -18.59 -14.41 20.15
C THR A 206 -17.55 -13.29 20.17
N GLY A 207 -17.51 -12.50 19.10
CA GLY A 207 -16.55 -11.41 18.87
C GLY A 207 -16.62 -10.93 17.42
N PHE A 208 -15.74 -9.99 17.07
CA PHE A 208 -15.63 -9.52 15.68
C PHE A 208 -14.96 -10.59 14.82
N GLN A 209 -15.69 -11.12 13.84
CA GLN A 209 -15.20 -12.17 12.97
C GLN A 209 -14.33 -11.60 11.85
N LYS A 210 -13.18 -12.23 11.58
CA LYS A 210 -12.32 -11.88 10.44
C LYS A 210 -13.09 -11.99 9.12
N PRO A 211 -12.77 -11.16 8.12
CA PRO A 211 -13.38 -11.25 6.80
C PRO A 211 -13.18 -12.66 6.20
N ASN A 212 -14.25 -13.29 5.73
CA ASN A 212 -14.13 -14.49 4.90
C ASN A 212 -13.60 -14.10 3.52
N LEU A 213 -12.52 -14.74 3.09
CA LEU A 213 -11.90 -14.52 1.76
C LEU A 213 -12.69 -15.15 0.59
N HIS A 214 -13.82 -15.82 0.87
CA HIS A 214 -14.67 -16.33 -0.19
C HIS A 214 -15.44 -15.19 -0.85
N THR A 215 -15.00 -14.80 -2.03
CA THR A 215 -15.68 -13.82 -2.89
C THR A 215 -16.90 -14.46 -3.53
N ILE A 216 -18.07 -14.24 -2.93
CA ILE A 216 -19.34 -14.48 -3.64
C ILE A 216 -19.45 -13.39 -4.71
N PRO A 217 -19.73 -13.72 -5.99
CA PRO A 217 -19.94 -12.71 -7.02
C PRO A 217 -20.99 -11.69 -6.57
N PHE A 218 -20.74 -10.41 -6.83
CA PHE A 218 -21.68 -9.36 -6.47
C PHE A 218 -22.87 -9.41 -7.43
N PRO A 219 -24.13 -9.41 -6.93
CA PRO A 219 -25.32 -9.50 -7.77
C PRO A 219 -25.42 -8.33 -8.76
N LEU A 220 -25.65 -8.62 -10.04
CA LEU A 220 -25.70 -7.61 -11.09
C LEU A 220 -26.84 -6.59 -10.88
N GLU A 221 -27.96 -7.04 -10.34
CA GLU A 221 -29.13 -6.20 -10.03
C GLU A 221 -28.87 -5.13 -8.98
N LEU A 222 -27.74 -5.22 -8.23
CA LEU A 222 -27.37 -4.26 -7.20
C LEU A 222 -26.30 -3.25 -7.65
N TYR A 223 -25.82 -3.32 -8.91
CA TYR A 223 -24.76 -2.42 -9.38
C TYR A 223 -25.17 -0.95 -9.39
N ASP A 224 -26.37 -0.63 -9.87
CA ASP A 224 -26.87 0.76 -9.89
C ASP A 224 -26.97 1.34 -8.47
N LEU A 225 -27.41 0.51 -7.52
CA LEU A 225 -27.51 0.91 -6.13
C LEU A 225 -26.13 1.05 -5.45
N LEU A 226 -25.17 0.23 -5.85
CA LEU A 226 -23.78 0.34 -5.43
C LEU A 226 -23.18 1.66 -5.92
N GLU A 227 -23.35 1.98 -7.21
CA GLU A 227 -22.84 3.22 -7.80
C GLU A 227 -23.41 4.46 -7.10
N GLN A 228 -24.72 4.47 -6.82
CA GLN A 228 -25.36 5.53 -6.05
C GLN A 228 -24.83 5.65 -4.61
N SER A 229 -24.42 4.55 -4.00
CA SER A 229 -24.02 4.47 -2.59
C SER A 229 -22.57 4.86 -2.34
N LEU A 230 -21.67 4.58 -3.30
CA LEU A 230 -20.22 4.80 -3.16
C LEU A 230 -19.81 6.25 -2.86
N PRO A 231 -20.41 7.30 -3.46
CA PRO A 231 -20.04 8.70 -3.16
C PRO A 231 -20.23 9.06 -1.67
N PHE A 232 -21.32 8.61 -1.05
CA PHE A 232 -21.63 8.87 0.37
C PHE A 232 -20.67 8.13 1.30
N TYR A 233 -20.39 6.86 1.02
CA TYR A 233 -19.38 6.10 1.74
C TYR A 233 -17.99 6.75 1.63
N ASN A 234 -17.56 7.10 0.42
CA ASN A 234 -16.25 7.70 0.18
C ASN A 234 -16.11 9.07 0.86
N MET A 235 -17.19 9.85 0.95
CA MET A 235 -17.18 11.12 1.67
C MET A 235 -16.85 10.90 3.15
N LEU A 236 -17.54 9.98 3.82
CA LEU A 236 -17.29 9.67 5.24
C LEU A 236 -15.97 8.92 5.44
N ARG A 237 -15.58 8.04 4.52
CA ARG A 237 -14.32 7.28 4.60
C ARG A 237 -13.09 8.17 4.66
N ARG A 238 -13.12 9.36 4.06
CA ARG A 238 -12.04 10.36 4.13
C ARG A 238 -11.83 10.90 5.55
N HIS A 239 -12.86 10.85 6.39
CA HIS A 239 -12.83 11.27 7.79
C HIS A 239 -12.60 10.12 8.77
N CYS A 240 -12.56 8.87 8.26
CA CYS A 240 -12.11 7.77 9.10
C CYS A 240 -10.74 8.11 9.67
N ARG A 241 -10.60 7.93 10.99
CA ARG A 241 -9.29 7.85 11.60
C ARG A 241 -8.48 6.91 10.69
N ARG A 242 -7.49 7.47 10.02
CA ARG A 242 -6.49 6.60 9.44
C ARG A 242 -6.00 5.80 10.64
N LEU A 243 -6.33 4.52 10.66
CA LEU A 243 -5.45 3.62 11.32
C LEU A 243 -4.11 3.98 10.67
N VAL A 244 -3.32 4.82 11.32
CA VAL A 244 -1.89 4.64 11.23
C VAL A 244 -1.83 3.18 11.57
N SER A 245 -1.77 2.35 10.53
CA SER A 245 -1.49 0.99 10.77
C SER A 245 -0.22 1.05 11.60
N SER A 246 -0.35 0.94 12.90
CA SER A 246 0.47 0.03 13.63
C SER A 246 0.18 -1.25 12.87
N LEU A 247 0.83 -1.37 11.70
CA LEU A 247 0.97 -2.56 10.93
C LEU A 247 1.37 -3.57 11.97
N HIS A 248 0.40 -4.37 12.40
CA HIS A 248 0.54 -5.41 13.39
C HIS A 248 1.67 -5.16 14.42
N PRO A 249 1.36 -4.80 15.68
CA PRO A 249 2.36 -4.89 16.74
C PRO A 249 2.88 -6.30 16.96
N SER A 250 2.34 -7.30 16.26
CA SER A 250 2.71 -8.71 16.38
C SER A 250 3.55 -9.29 15.24
N LEU A 251 3.76 -8.52 14.16
CA LEU A 251 4.84 -8.76 13.22
C LEU A 251 5.60 -7.43 13.14
N PRO A 252 6.75 -7.31 13.81
CA PRO A 252 7.63 -6.20 13.51
C PRO A 252 7.80 -6.20 11.98
N PHE A 253 7.74 -5.02 11.34
CA PHE A 253 8.25 -4.90 9.98
C PHE A 253 9.56 -5.67 9.96
N PRO A 254 9.78 -6.54 8.97
CA PRO A 254 11.09 -7.16 8.88
C PRO A 254 12.09 -6.00 9.01
N PRO A 255 13.04 -6.08 9.97
CA PRO A 255 13.96 -5.00 10.18
C PRO A 255 14.58 -4.64 8.84
N LEU A 256 14.77 -3.35 8.57
CA LEU A 256 15.44 -2.94 7.35
C LEU A 256 16.77 -3.71 7.28
N PRO A 257 17.17 -4.21 6.10
CA PRO A 257 18.45 -4.89 5.94
C PRO A 257 19.61 -4.10 6.52
N VAL A 258 19.51 -2.77 6.46
CA VAL A 258 20.43 -1.82 7.12
C VAL A 258 19.59 -0.86 7.98
N PRO A 259 19.56 -1.00 9.31
CA PRO A 259 18.74 -0.17 10.21
C PRO A 259 19.01 1.34 10.09
N ALA A 260 20.25 1.75 9.77
CA ALA A 260 20.60 3.15 9.56
C ALA A 260 19.74 3.84 8.49
N ASN A 261 19.17 3.08 7.56
CA ASN A 261 18.32 3.62 6.49
C ASN A 261 16.88 3.97 6.97
N GLU A 262 16.53 3.78 8.23
CA GLU A 262 15.20 4.12 8.76
C GLU A 262 14.92 5.63 8.71
N LYS A 263 15.94 6.45 8.97
CA LYS A 263 15.83 7.91 9.13
C LYS A 263 16.44 8.71 7.98
N ILE A 264 16.67 8.10 6.83
CA ILE A 264 17.26 8.80 5.68
C ILE A 264 16.31 9.87 5.13
N LEU A 265 16.92 10.92 4.57
CA LEU A 265 16.25 11.92 3.77
C LEU A 265 16.45 11.60 2.29
N VAL A 266 15.37 11.72 1.50
CA VAL A 266 15.33 11.45 0.07
C VAL A 266 15.01 12.74 -0.68
N TRP A 267 15.75 13.03 -1.73
CA TRP A 267 15.43 14.15 -2.60
C TRP A 267 14.30 13.78 -3.56
N VAL A 268 13.23 14.57 -3.59
CA VAL A 268 12.09 14.39 -4.52
C VAL A 268 11.70 15.76 -5.06
N GLY A 269 11.81 15.94 -6.38
CA GLY A 269 11.56 17.23 -7.02
C GLY A 269 12.65 18.24 -6.70
N ASP A 270 12.41 19.11 -5.75
CA ASP A 270 13.26 20.24 -5.36
C ASP A 270 13.61 20.27 -3.85
N GLU A 271 13.18 19.26 -3.09
CA GLU A 271 13.33 19.22 -1.64
C GLU A 271 13.81 17.85 -1.09
N LEU A 272 14.39 17.89 0.11
CA LEU A 272 14.73 16.71 0.90
C LEU A 272 13.57 16.37 1.85
N LEU A 273 13.04 15.16 1.72
CA LEU A 273 11.92 14.66 2.50
C LEU A 273 12.33 13.46 3.36
N PRO A 274 11.77 13.31 4.57
CA PRO A 274 11.88 12.08 5.33
C PRO A 274 11.38 10.88 4.50
N ARG A 275 12.00 9.71 4.72
CA ARG A 275 11.69 8.46 4.00
C ARG A 275 10.19 8.18 3.85
N GLU A 276 9.42 8.34 4.91
CA GLU A 276 7.97 8.09 4.94
C GLU A 276 7.17 9.12 4.13
N ASN A 277 7.73 10.30 3.90
CA ASN A 277 7.10 11.40 3.15
C ASN A 277 7.60 11.52 1.71
N ALA A 278 8.66 10.78 1.34
CA ALA A 278 9.22 10.75 -0.02
C ALA A 278 8.26 10.02 -0.98
N LYS A 279 7.33 10.77 -1.55
CA LYS A 279 6.24 10.26 -2.40
C LYS A 279 6.27 10.93 -3.76
N VAL A 280 5.91 10.16 -4.80
CA VAL A 280 5.72 10.66 -6.15
C VAL A 280 4.24 10.78 -6.44
N SER A 281 3.83 11.84 -7.15
CA SER A 281 2.44 12.05 -7.54
C SER A 281 1.92 10.90 -8.40
N VAL A 282 0.65 10.52 -8.22
CA VAL A 282 -0.03 9.57 -9.13
C VAL A 282 -0.19 10.12 -10.56
N PHE A 283 -0.03 11.42 -10.75
CA PHE A 283 -0.01 12.07 -12.06
C PHE A 283 1.39 12.12 -12.68
N ASP A 284 2.44 11.66 -11.99
CA ASP A 284 3.78 11.57 -12.59
C ASP A 284 3.83 10.48 -13.66
N SER A 285 4.52 10.75 -14.74
CA SER A 285 4.64 9.82 -15.88
C SER A 285 5.28 8.49 -15.49
N VAL A 286 6.16 8.46 -14.50
CA VAL A 286 6.76 7.21 -14.02
C VAL A 286 5.70 6.29 -13.39
N VAL A 287 4.72 6.84 -12.69
CA VAL A 287 3.63 6.05 -12.08
C VAL A 287 2.64 5.58 -13.14
N GLN A 288 2.36 6.40 -14.15
CA GLN A 288 1.37 6.08 -15.19
C GLN A 288 1.89 5.20 -16.32
N GLY A 289 3.20 5.19 -16.59
CA GLY A 289 3.74 4.47 -17.76
C GLY A 289 5.21 4.06 -17.64
N GLY A 290 5.84 4.24 -16.47
CA GLY A 290 7.27 3.95 -16.31
C GLY A 290 8.18 4.89 -17.11
N ASP A 291 7.67 6.07 -17.52
CA ASP A 291 8.36 7.04 -18.37
C ASP A 291 9.37 7.84 -17.53
N ALA A 292 10.51 7.22 -17.33
CA ALA A 292 11.65 7.72 -16.57
C ALA A 292 12.95 7.06 -16.99
N VAL A 293 14.08 7.73 -16.72
CA VAL A 293 15.43 7.22 -16.84
C VAL A 293 16.13 7.24 -15.48
N TRP A 294 17.15 6.39 -15.31
CA TRP A 294 17.78 6.29 -14.00
C TRP A 294 19.24 5.86 -14.08
N GLU A 295 19.97 6.13 -12.99
CA GLU A 295 21.34 5.64 -12.79
C GLU A 295 21.49 5.04 -11.39
N GLY A 296 22.30 3.97 -11.31
CA GLY A 296 22.80 3.44 -10.06
C GLY A 296 24.23 3.93 -9.84
N LEU A 297 24.51 4.53 -8.67
CA LEU A 297 25.83 5.06 -8.34
C LEU A 297 26.29 4.49 -6.99
N ARG A 298 27.60 4.41 -6.80
CA ARG A 298 28.20 4.00 -5.53
C ARG A 298 29.13 5.08 -4.98
N VAL A 299 29.16 5.16 -3.65
CA VAL A 299 30.09 6.04 -2.94
C VAL A 299 31.17 5.19 -2.28
N TYR A 300 32.42 5.51 -2.57
CA TYR A 300 33.61 4.88 -1.98
C TYR A 300 34.54 5.98 -1.44
N ASN A 301 34.89 5.92 -0.17
CA ASN A 301 35.87 6.84 0.47
C ASN A 301 35.60 8.32 0.13
N GLY A 302 34.36 8.78 0.26
CA GLY A 302 33.95 10.16 0.02
C GLY A 302 33.83 10.57 -1.44
N LYS A 303 33.91 9.64 -2.38
CA LYS A 303 33.80 9.91 -3.82
C LYS A 303 32.66 9.10 -4.43
N VAL A 304 31.85 9.74 -5.27
CA VAL A 304 30.89 9.04 -6.14
C VAL A 304 31.65 8.49 -7.34
N PHE A 305 31.69 7.17 -7.46
CA PHE A 305 32.45 6.51 -8.52
C PHE A 305 31.86 6.82 -9.90
N LYS A 306 32.71 7.28 -10.84
CA LYS A 306 32.33 7.54 -12.23
C LYS A 306 31.07 8.42 -12.40
N LEU A 307 30.91 9.45 -11.55
CA LEU A 307 29.71 10.30 -11.54
C LEU A 307 29.45 10.95 -12.90
N ASP A 308 30.50 11.46 -13.56
CA ASP A 308 30.33 12.17 -14.82
C ASP A 308 29.89 11.25 -15.95
N GLU A 309 30.47 10.06 -16.04
CA GLU A 309 30.08 9.03 -17.03
C GLU A 309 28.65 8.53 -16.82
N HIS A 310 28.20 8.40 -15.56
CA HIS A 310 26.83 8.08 -15.23
C HIS A 310 25.87 9.21 -15.64
N LEU A 311 26.25 10.47 -15.40
CA LEU A 311 25.44 11.60 -15.83
C LEU A 311 25.37 11.73 -17.34
N ASP A 312 26.47 11.47 -18.07
CA ASP A 312 26.47 11.43 -19.54
C ASP A 312 25.40 10.44 -20.03
N ARG A 313 25.40 9.21 -19.51
CA ARG A 313 24.40 8.20 -19.88
C ARG A 313 22.99 8.56 -19.46
N LEU A 314 22.78 9.22 -18.31
CA LEU A 314 21.47 9.73 -17.89
C LEU A 314 20.92 10.74 -18.90
N PHE A 315 21.76 11.70 -19.31
CA PHE A 315 21.38 12.72 -20.30
C PHE A 315 21.13 12.13 -21.69
N ASP A 316 21.95 11.18 -22.13
CA ASP A 316 21.76 10.47 -23.40
C ASP A 316 20.43 9.69 -23.39
N SER A 317 20.13 9.00 -22.28
CA SER A 317 18.88 8.29 -22.11
C SER A 317 17.66 9.23 -22.11
N ALA A 318 17.75 10.36 -21.40
CA ALA A 318 16.69 11.38 -21.38
C ALA A 318 16.47 12.00 -22.76
N LYS A 319 17.56 12.28 -23.50
CA LYS A 319 17.53 12.82 -24.85
C LYS A 319 16.91 11.82 -25.84
N ALA A 320 17.29 10.54 -25.74
CA ALA A 320 16.73 9.49 -26.59
C ALA A 320 15.21 9.34 -26.41
N LEU A 321 14.69 9.62 -25.23
CA LEU A 321 13.25 9.64 -24.92
C LEU A 321 12.62 11.04 -25.14
N ALA A 322 13.36 11.99 -25.73
CA ALA A 322 12.90 13.35 -25.98
C ALA A 322 12.36 14.06 -24.72
N PHE A 323 13.06 13.96 -23.59
CA PHE A 323 12.73 14.75 -22.39
C PHE A 323 13.03 16.22 -22.66
N ILE A 324 12.18 17.08 -22.13
CA ILE A 324 12.34 18.55 -22.14
C ILE A 324 12.45 19.04 -20.68
N ASP A 325 12.98 20.25 -20.51
CA ASP A 325 13.15 20.86 -19.18
C ASP A 325 13.92 19.94 -18.20
N VAL A 326 14.95 19.28 -18.71
CA VAL A 326 15.83 18.43 -17.92
C VAL A 326 16.70 19.33 -17.01
N PRO A 327 16.78 19.07 -15.70
CA PRO A 327 17.69 19.81 -14.81
C PRO A 327 19.13 19.77 -15.32
N THR A 328 19.86 20.86 -15.11
CA THR A 328 21.24 20.95 -15.49
C THR A 328 22.13 19.94 -14.74
N ARG A 329 23.30 19.62 -15.29
CA ARG A 329 24.26 18.73 -14.64
C ARG A 329 24.63 19.21 -13.23
N GLU A 330 24.79 20.51 -13.06
CA GLU A 330 25.14 21.09 -11.76
C GLU A 330 23.98 21.00 -10.74
N GLU A 331 22.75 21.17 -11.17
CA GLU A 331 21.58 20.97 -10.31
C GLU A 331 21.46 19.52 -9.86
N ILE A 332 21.65 18.55 -10.77
CA ILE A 332 21.64 17.13 -10.42
C ILE A 332 22.77 16.78 -9.47
N LYS A 333 24.01 17.25 -9.72
CA LYS A 333 25.15 17.07 -8.81
C LYS A 333 24.86 17.68 -7.44
N GLY A 334 24.29 18.90 -7.42
CA GLY A 334 23.88 19.58 -6.20
C GLY A 334 22.89 18.77 -5.37
N ALA A 335 21.86 18.20 -6.00
CA ALA A 335 20.89 17.34 -5.33
C ALA A 335 21.53 16.05 -4.78
N VAL A 336 22.40 15.39 -5.57
CA VAL A 336 23.14 14.20 -5.15
C VAL A 336 24.00 14.49 -3.93
N PHE A 337 24.87 15.51 -4.00
CA PHE A 337 25.76 15.83 -2.89
C PHE A 337 25.03 16.33 -1.65
N LYS A 338 23.96 17.14 -1.82
CA LYS A 338 23.14 17.58 -0.70
C LYS A 338 22.47 16.39 0.00
N THR A 339 21.97 15.40 -0.76
CA THR A 339 21.38 14.18 -0.20
C THR A 339 22.43 13.39 0.59
N LEU A 340 23.63 13.17 0.03
CA LEU A 340 24.70 12.42 0.68
C LEU A 340 25.18 13.11 1.96
N VAL A 341 25.48 14.41 1.89
CA VAL A 341 26.01 15.17 3.03
C VAL A 341 24.99 15.23 4.17
N THR A 342 23.72 15.51 3.86
CA THR A 342 22.66 15.61 4.87
C THR A 342 22.42 14.27 5.58
N ASN A 343 22.57 13.14 4.88
CA ASN A 343 22.48 11.81 5.48
C ASN A 343 23.79 11.32 6.13
N GLY A 344 24.92 12.03 5.95
CA GLY A 344 26.24 11.58 6.42
C GLY A 344 26.80 10.38 5.65
N MET A 345 26.45 10.22 4.36
CA MET A 345 26.82 9.08 3.52
C MET A 345 28.12 9.35 2.77
N PHE A 346 29.25 9.01 3.37
CA PHE A 346 30.58 9.22 2.79
C PHE A 346 31.22 7.94 2.25
N ASP A 347 30.67 6.75 2.58
CA ASP A 347 31.17 5.47 2.13
C ASP A 347 30.08 4.41 2.16
N ASN A 348 30.27 3.32 1.38
CA ASN A 348 29.37 2.17 1.34
C ASN A 348 27.88 2.53 1.08
N ALA A 349 27.67 3.62 0.34
CA ALA A 349 26.33 4.06 -0.02
C ALA A 349 26.04 3.80 -1.50
N HIS A 350 24.81 3.40 -1.76
CA HIS A 350 24.25 3.28 -3.10
C HIS A 350 23.26 4.40 -3.35
N ILE A 351 23.29 4.98 -4.54
CA ILE A 351 22.37 6.02 -4.97
C ILE A 351 21.54 5.49 -6.13
N ARG A 352 20.22 5.51 -6.00
CA ARG A 352 19.28 5.41 -7.10
C ARG A 352 18.91 6.83 -7.53
N LEU A 353 19.51 7.29 -8.60
CA LEU A 353 19.23 8.58 -9.24
C LEU A 353 18.19 8.35 -10.32
N THR A 354 16.99 8.93 -10.19
CA THR A 354 15.91 8.76 -11.17
C THR A 354 15.44 10.12 -11.66
N LEU A 355 15.27 10.25 -12.95
CA LEU A 355 14.70 11.42 -13.61
C LEU A 355 13.43 10.97 -14.34
N THR A 356 12.27 11.44 -13.89
CA THR A 356 11.01 11.18 -14.59
C THR A 356 10.72 12.31 -15.58
N ARG A 357 9.88 12.06 -16.59
CA ARG A 357 9.40 13.15 -17.45
C ARG A 357 8.55 14.18 -16.67
N GLY A 358 8.16 13.89 -15.44
CA GLY A 358 7.43 14.76 -14.54
C GLY A 358 5.92 14.55 -14.52
N LYS A 359 5.25 15.46 -13.82
CA LYS A 359 3.80 15.38 -13.60
C LYS A 359 3.04 15.79 -14.87
N LYS A 360 1.91 15.13 -15.09
CA LYS A 360 0.96 15.44 -16.15
C LYS A 360 -0.21 16.27 -15.62
N VAL A 361 -0.77 17.13 -16.45
CA VAL A 361 -1.98 17.91 -16.13
C VAL A 361 -3.23 17.01 -16.05
N THR A 362 -3.21 15.87 -16.75
CA THR A 362 -4.26 14.85 -16.76
C THR A 362 -3.67 13.50 -17.09
N SER A 363 -4.40 12.41 -16.82
CA SER A 363 -3.99 11.05 -17.21
C SER A 363 -3.96 10.91 -18.73
N GLY A 364 -3.09 10.03 -19.22
CA GLY A 364 -2.96 9.73 -20.66
C GLY A 364 -1.51 9.45 -21.05
N MET A 365 -1.31 8.89 -22.24
CA MET A 365 0.02 8.45 -22.71
C MET A 365 0.85 9.57 -23.33
N SER A 366 0.20 10.67 -23.80
CA SER A 366 0.91 11.74 -24.53
C SER A 366 1.88 12.50 -23.62
N PRO A 367 3.17 12.64 -24.04
CA PRO A 367 4.12 13.53 -23.37
C PRO A 367 3.73 15.01 -23.39
N ALA A 368 2.84 15.42 -24.29
CA ALA A 368 2.32 16.78 -24.33
C ALA A 368 1.55 17.20 -23.06
N PHE A 369 1.16 16.26 -22.22
CA PHE A 369 0.54 16.56 -20.93
C PHE A 369 1.53 16.89 -19.81
N ASN A 370 2.84 16.70 -20.02
CA ASN A 370 3.90 17.01 -19.05
C ASN A 370 4.29 18.50 -19.15
N LEU A 371 3.65 19.35 -18.35
CA LEU A 371 3.85 20.80 -18.37
C LEU A 371 4.55 21.36 -17.12
N TYR A 372 4.99 20.50 -16.21
CA TYR A 372 5.57 20.92 -14.93
C TYR A 372 7.08 20.64 -14.81
N GLY A 373 7.75 20.31 -15.93
CA GLY A 373 9.15 19.90 -15.94
C GLY A 373 9.39 18.51 -15.35
N CYS A 374 10.65 18.05 -15.37
CA CYS A 374 11.06 16.74 -14.89
C CYS A 374 10.99 16.66 -13.36
N THR A 375 10.72 15.47 -12.80
CA THR A 375 10.87 15.20 -11.37
C THR A 375 12.19 14.48 -11.14
N LEU A 376 13.11 15.11 -10.39
CA LEU A 376 14.38 14.50 -9.97
C LEU A 376 14.20 13.78 -8.64
N ILE A 377 14.67 12.54 -8.55
CA ILE A 377 14.64 11.73 -7.33
C ILE A 377 16.05 11.23 -7.04
N VAL A 378 16.55 11.49 -5.83
CA VAL A 378 17.83 10.94 -5.34
C VAL A 378 17.55 10.15 -4.07
N LEU A 379 17.52 8.84 -4.20
CA LEU A 379 17.43 7.89 -3.08
C LEU A 379 18.84 7.36 -2.79
N ALA A 380 19.42 7.75 -1.68
CA ALA A 380 20.69 7.22 -1.19
C ALA A 380 20.45 6.30 0.02
N GLU A 381 21.08 5.15 0.03
CA GLU A 381 21.00 4.16 1.11
C GLU A 381 22.40 3.59 1.42
N TRP A 382 22.73 3.37 2.69
CA TRP A 382 23.81 2.46 3.02
C TRP A 382 23.43 1.06 2.58
N LYS A 383 24.21 0.48 1.69
CA LYS A 383 23.87 -0.81 1.10
C LYS A 383 25.14 -1.53 0.68
N PRO A 384 25.39 -2.76 1.20
CA PRO A 384 26.49 -3.58 0.73
C PRO A 384 26.26 -3.99 -0.74
N PRO A 385 27.26 -4.53 -1.45
CA PRO A 385 27.07 -5.21 -2.72
C PRO A 385 25.92 -6.21 -2.64
N VAL A 386 25.11 -6.32 -3.70
CA VAL A 386 23.91 -7.19 -3.70
C VAL A 386 24.23 -8.67 -3.80
N TYR A 387 25.44 -9.00 -4.26
CA TYR A 387 25.89 -10.38 -4.45
C TYR A 387 27.06 -10.70 -3.53
N ASP A 388 27.26 -11.99 -3.29
CA ASP A 388 28.46 -12.49 -2.64
C ASP A 388 29.66 -12.46 -3.62
N ASN A 389 30.50 -11.45 -3.48
CA ASN A 389 31.67 -11.26 -4.33
C ASN A 389 32.82 -12.23 -4.00
N THR A 390 32.68 -13.03 -2.93
CA THR A 390 33.68 -14.04 -2.52
C THR A 390 33.24 -15.45 -2.90
N GLY A 391 32.02 -15.85 -2.51
CA GLY A 391 31.47 -17.17 -2.80
C GLY A 391 30.88 -17.32 -4.20
N GLY A 392 30.60 -16.20 -4.86
CA GLY A 392 30.02 -16.17 -6.16
C GLY A 392 28.51 -16.41 -6.20
N ILE A 393 27.93 -16.35 -7.39
CA ILE A 393 26.50 -16.51 -7.64
C ILE A 393 26.18 -17.65 -8.59
N ARG A 394 24.96 -18.15 -8.51
CA ARG A 394 24.41 -19.13 -9.46
C ARG A 394 23.57 -18.40 -10.50
N LEU A 395 23.68 -18.81 -11.75
CA LEU A 395 22.89 -18.28 -12.84
C LEU A 395 22.00 -19.35 -13.47
N VAL A 396 20.81 -18.95 -13.89
CA VAL A 396 19.93 -19.74 -14.76
C VAL A 396 19.75 -19.01 -16.08
N THR A 397 19.46 -19.71 -17.15
CA THR A 397 19.11 -19.06 -18.43
C THR A 397 17.60 -18.80 -18.47
N ALA A 398 17.20 -17.53 -18.55
CA ALA A 398 15.79 -17.14 -18.68
C ALA A 398 15.21 -17.51 -20.05
N THR A 399 13.93 -17.83 -20.08
CA THR A 399 13.15 -17.93 -21.34
C THR A 399 12.84 -16.55 -21.90
N THR A 400 12.74 -15.55 -21.02
CA THR A 400 12.53 -14.15 -21.38
C THR A 400 13.75 -13.58 -22.11
N ARG A 401 13.52 -13.09 -23.32
CA ARG A 401 14.57 -12.50 -24.16
C ARG A 401 14.81 -11.04 -23.80
N ARG A 402 16.05 -10.57 -23.99
CA ARG A 402 16.39 -9.15 -23.81
C ARG A 402 15.73 -8.31 -24.91
N ASN A 403 15.34 -7.08 -24.58
CA ASN A 403 14.70 -6.17 -25.53
C ASN A 403 15.57 -5.90 -26.75
N SER A 404 14.94 -5.94 -27.91
CA SER A 404 15.56 -5.56 -29.19
C SER A 404 15.47 -4.03 -29.38
N PRO A 405 16.48 -3.39 -30.02
CA PRO A 405 16.37 -2.00 -30.45
C PRO A 405 15.13 -1.70 -31.32
N ASN A 406 14.55 -2.74 -31.94
CA ASN A 406 13.30 -2.61 -32.71
C ASN A 406 12.05 -2.39 -31.83
N SER A 407 12.17 -2.54 -30.51
CA SER A 407 11.07 -2.31 -29.55
C SER A 407 11.46 -1.24 -28.53
N ILE A 408 12.21 -1.60 -27.50
CA ILE A 408 12.76 -0.68 -26.51
C ILE A 408 14.27 -0.91 -26.46
N ASP A 409 15.07 0.06 -26.92
CA ASP A 409 16.52 -0.08 -26.98
C ASP A 409 17.11 -0.24 -25.56
N SER A 410 17.81 -1.35 -25.34
CA SER A 410 18.45 -1.67 -24.06
C SER A 410 19.60 -0.71 -23.69
N LYS A 411 20.07 0.12 -24.62
CA LYS A 411 21.05 1.18 -24.37
C LYS A 411 20.47 2.36 -23.61
N ILE A 412 19.15 2.56 -23.67
CA ILE A 412 18.44 3.57 -22.87
C ILE A 412 18.27 3.00 -21.46
N HIS A 413 18.81 3.68 -20.46
CA HIS A 413 18.70 3.25 -19.06
C HIS A 413 17.35 3.68 -18.46
N HIS A 414 16.25 3.11 -18.98
CA HIS A 414 14.86 3.46 -18.67
C HIS A 414 14.27 2.67 -17.50
N ASN A 415 13.14 3.14 -16.97
CA ASN A 415 12.42 2.50 -15.85
C ASN A 415 11.43 1.39 -16.28
N ASN A 416 11.29 1.09 -17.56
CA ASN A 416 10.44 0.00 -18.05
C ASN A 416 11.13 -1.37 -17.87
N LEU A 417 11.33 -1.77 -16.63
CA LEU A 417 12.12 -2.94 -16.26
C LEU A 417 11.33 -4.25 -16.18
N ILE A 418 10.07 -4.29 -16.64
CA ILE A 418 9.22 -5.50 -16.55
C ILE A 418 9.91 -6.69 -17.23
N ASN A 419 10.56 -6.49 -18.38
CA ASN A 419 11.28 -7.56 -19.07
C ASN A 419 12.40 -8.17 -18.20
N ASN A 420 13.16 -7.33 -17.53
CA ASN A 420 14.22 -7.74 -16.60
C ASN A 420 13.63 -8.42 -15.34
N ILE A 421 12.49 -7.91 -14.85
CA ILE A 421 11.79 -8.47 -13.68
C ILE A 421 11.26 -9.88 -14.01
N LEU A 422 10.72 -10.12 -15.20
CA LEU A 422 10.29 -11.45 -15.63
C LEU A 422 11.46 -12.44 -15.60
N ALA A 423 12.62 -12.07 -16.16
CA ALA A 423 13.81 -12.91 -16.06
C ALA A 423 14.27 -13.14 -14.62
N LYS A 424 14.18 -12.11 -13.75
CA LYS A 424 14.49 -12.25 -12.31
C LYS A 424 13.52 -13.19 -11.60
N ILE A 425 12.23 -13.20 -11.96
CA ILE A 425 11.25 -14.16 -11.44
C ILE A 425 11.66 -15.59 -11.80
N GLU A 426 12.09 -15.83 -13.04
CA GLU A 426 12.61 -17.14 -13.45
C GLU A 426 13.85 -17.53 -12.63
N GLY A 427 14.78 -16.57 -12.38
CA GLY A 427 15.92 -16.77 -11.49
C GLY A 427 15.50 -17.16 -10.07
N ASN A 428 14.57 -16.45 -9.48
CA ASN A 428 14.07 -16.73 -8.12
C ASN A 428 13.39 -18.11 -8.03
N LEU A 429 12.60 -18.49 -9.03
CA LEU A 429 11.96 -19.81 -9.08
C LEU A 429 12.98 -20.95 -9.20
N ALA A 430 14.11 -20.71 -9.85
CA ALA A 430 15.22 -21.64 -9.96
C ALA A 430 16.18 -21.62 -8.74
N ASN A 431 15.93 -20.77 -7.74
CA ASN A 431 16.84 -20.49 -6.63
C ASN A 431 18.23 -19.99 -7.10
N ALA A 432 18.28 -19.25 -8.23
CA ALA A 432 19.47 -18.58 -8.74
C ALA A 432 19.50 -17.12 -8.28
N GLU A 433 20.69 -16.60 -8.06
CA GLU A 433 20.87 -15.19 -7.68
C GLU A 433 20.56 -14.25 -8.82
N ASP A 434 20.78 -14.69 -10.10
CA ASP A 434 20.48 -13.89 -11.29
C ASP A 434 20.12 -14.79 -12.49
N ALA A 435 19.63 -14.19 -13.59
CA ALA A 435 19.22 -14.93 -14.78
C ALA A 435 19.87 -14.36 -16.05
N ILE A 436 20.50 -15.22 -16.84
CA ILE A 436 21.06 -14.87 -18.16
C ILE A 436 19.91 -14.62 -19.13
N MET A 437 19.94 -13.49 -19.81
CA MET A 437 19.03 -13.16 -20.89
C MET A 437 19.75 -13.28 -22.24
N LEU A 438 19.11 -13.97 -23.17
CA LEU A 438 19.58 -14.07 -24.54
C LEU A 438 18.97 -12.97 -25.41
N ASP A 439 19.65 -12.59 -26.49
CA ASP A 439 19.07 -11.74 -27.52
C ASP A 439 18.01 -12.50 -28.37
N LYS A 440 17.40 -11.83 -29.33
CA LYS A 440 16.39 -12.43 -30.23
C LYS A 440 16.93 -13.58 -31.09
N ASP A 441 18.22 -13.61 -31.31
CA ASP A 441 18.90 -14.60 -32.15
C ASP A 441 19.47 -15.77 -31.32
N GLY A 442 19.33 -15.74 -29.98
CA GLY A 442 19.75 -16.80 -29.08
C GLY A 442 21.17 -16.67 -28.53
N PHE A 443 21.87 -15.56 -28.80
CA PHE A 443 23.18 -15.27 -28.22
C PHE A 443 23.01 -14.63 -26.81
N VAL A 444 24.01 -14.84 -25.96
CA VAL A 444 24.03 -14.22 -24.62
C VAL A 444 24.13 -12.71 -24.75
N SER A 445 23.27 -11.99 -24.03
CA SER A 445 23.24 -10.54 -24.02
C SER A 445 23.85 -10.01 -22.70
N GLU A 446 23.16 -10.20 -21.62
CA GLU A 446 23.55 -9.83 -20.25
C GLU A 446 22.72 -10.64 -19.24
N THR A 447 22.82 -10.37 -17.95
CA THR A 447 21.83 -10.90 -16.99
C THR A 447 20.62 -9.96 -16.88
N ASN A 448 19.70 -10.28 -16.01
CA ASN A 448 18.54 -9.39 -15.74
C ASN A 448 18.94 -8.04 -15.08
N ALA A 449 20.16 -7.91 -14.52
CA ALA A 449 20.59 -6.72 -13.79
C ALA A 449 22.06 -6.32 -14.00
N THR A 450 22.89 -7.18 -14.61
CA THR A 450 24.35 -7.00 -14.73
C THR A 450 24.87 -7.42 -16.11
N ASN A 451 25.97 -6.83 -16.56
CA ASN A 451 26.69 -7.33 -17.72
C ASN A 451 27.48 -8.59 -17.35
N ILE A 452 27.88 -9.37 -18.35
CA ILE A 452 28.53 -10.66 -18.15
C ILE A 452 29.82 -10.76 -18.97
N PHE A 453 30.83 -11.39 -18.40
CA PHE A 453 32.12 -11.68 -18.98
C PHE A 453 32.46 -13.16 -18.83
N MET A 454 33.32 -13.67 -19.67
CA MET A 454 33.92 -14.99 -19.54
C MET A 454 35.41 -14.97 -19.91
N VAL A 455 36.15 -15.94 -19.40
CA VAL A 455 37.51 -16.24 -19.85
C VAL A 455 37.52 -17.56 -20.60
N LYS A 456 38.24 -17.59 -21.68
CA LYS A 456 38.51 -18.83 -22.42
C LYS A 456 39.95 -18.85 -22.94
N LYS A 457 40.72 -19.83 -22.46
CA LYS A 457 42.15 -20.01 -22.84
C LYS A 457 42.99 -18.74 -22.59
N GLY A 458 42.66 -17.99 -21.54
CA GLY A 458 43.34 -16.75 -21.16
C GLY A 458 42.82 -15.48 -21.84
N ASP A 459 41.94 -15.57 -22.84
CA ASP A 459 41.29 -14.43 -23.45
C ASP A 459 40.02 -14.05 -22.68
N VAL A 460 39.80 -12.76 -22.52
CA VAL A 460 38.59 -12.18 -21.89
C VAL A 460 37.56 -11.86 -22.97
N LEU A 461 36.33 -12.31 -22.78
CA LEU A 461 35.26 -12.11 -23.75
C LEU A 461 34.02 -11.52 -23.10
N THR A 462 33.31 -10.63 -23.80
CA THR A 462 32.01 -10.07 -23.36
C THR A 462 31.08 -9.88 -24.57
N PRO A 463 29.75 -10.02 -24.41
CA PRO A 463 28.81 -9.75 -25.50
C PRO A 463 28.86 -8.31 -26.00
N HIS A 464 28.58 -8.10 -27.30
CA HIS A 464 28.34 -6.76 -27.84
C HIS A 464 27.19 -6.05 -27.11
N ALA A 465 27.33 -4.74 -26.95
CA ALA A 465 26.28 -3.91 -26.34
C ALA A 465 25.10 -3.60 -27.29
N ASP A 466 24.79 -4.49 -28.24
CA ASP A 466 23.66 -4.29 -29.16
C ASP A 466 22.29 -4.55 -28.50
N TYR A 467 22.27 -5.47 -27.54
CA TYR A 467 21.09 -5.88 -26.80
C TYR A 467 21.24 -5.74 -25.28
N CYS A 468 22.31 -5.13 -24.80
CA CYS A 468 22.52 -4.91 -23.38
C CYS A 468 22.78 -3.45 -23.07
N LEU A 469 22.68 -3.09 -21.79
CA LEU A 469 23.11 -1.78 -21.35
C LEU A 469 24.64 -1.66 -21.49
N PRO A 470 25.18 -0.58 -22.11
CA PRO A 470 26.61 -0.30 -22.09
C PRO A 470 27.03 0.12 -20.67
N GLY A 471 27.33 -0.87 -19.83
CA GLY A 471 27.60 -0.68 -18.41
C GLY A 471 28.87 0.11 -18.16
N ILE A 472 28.85 1.02 -17.19
CA ILE A 472 30.03 1.83 -16.81
C ILE A 472 31.08 0.95 -16.11
N THR A 473 30.62 0.01 -15.26
CA THR A 473 31.51 -1.01 -14.69
C THR A 473 32.08 -1.92 -15.80
N ARG A 474 31.25 -2.33 -16.77
CA ARG A 474 31.68 -3.11 -17.94
C ARG A 474 32.79 -2.39 -18.70
N ALA A 475 32.60 -1.11 -19.03
CA ALA A 475 33.61 -0.30 -19.74
C ALA A 475 34.91 -0.20 -18.93
N THR A 476 34.80 0.02 -17.61
CA THR A 476 35.95 0.08 -16.71
C THR A 476 36.75 -1.24 -16.71
N VAL A 477 36.05 -2.39 -16.69
CA VAL A 477 36.71 -3.72 -16.79
C VAL A 477 37.39 -3.90 -18.13
N MET A 478 36.75 -3.51 -19.24
CA MET A 478 37.36 -3.58 -20.57
C MET A 478 38.66 -2.76 -20.65
N ASP A 479 38.65 -1.54 -20.11
CA ASP A 479 39.85 -0.68 -20.03
C ASP A 479 40.95 -1.31 -19.18
N LEU A 480 40.60 -1.97 -18.07
CA LEU A 480 41.57 -2.67 -17.21
C LEU A 480 42.16 -3.88 -17.90
N VAL A 481 41.34 -4.70 -18.57
CA VAL A 481 41.82 -5.86 -19.36
C VAL A 481 42.88 -5.42 -20.37
N VAL A 482 42.62 -4.34 -21.13
CA VAL A 482 43.56 -3.79 -22.10
C VAL A 482 44.83 -3.25 -21.41
N LYS A 483 44.67 -2.56 -20.26
CA LYS A 483 45.79 -2.02 -19.49
C LYS A 483 46.73 -3.10 -18.93
N GLU A 484 46.19 -4.24 -18.56
CA GLU A 484 46.93 -5.41 -18.07
C GLU A 484 47.50 -6.25 -19.21
N ASN A 485 47.41 -5.77 -20.48
CA ASN A 485 47.87 -6.47 -21.69
C ASN A 485 47.21 -7.83 -21.90
N LEU A 486 45.97 -8.03 -21.44
CA LEU A 486 45.17 -9.20 -21.72
C LEU A 486 44.41 -9.01 -23.05
N ILE A 487 44.10 -10.11 -23.71
CA ILE A 487 43.35 -10.08 -24.97
C ILE A 487 41.86 -9.94 -24.63
N LEU A 488 41.21 -8.93 -25.21
CA LEU A 488 39.78 -8.66 -25.06
C LEU A 488 39.05 -8.89 -26.38
N HIS A 489 37.97 -9.66 -26.33
CA HIS A 489 37.05 -9.83 -27.45
C HIS A 489 35.64 -9.34 -27.07
N GLU A 490 35.17 -8.34 -27.79
CA GLU A 490 33.78 -7.93 -27.77
C GLU A 490 33.08 -8.51 -29.00
N ARG A 491 32.23 -9.53 -28.81
CA ARG A 491 31.57 -10.25 -29.90
C ARG A 491 30.28 -10.95 -29.46
N ARG A 492 29.51 -11.49 -30.40
CA ARG A 492 28.44 -12.43 -30.08
C ARG A 492 29.01 -13.71 -29.49
N ILE A 493 28.40 -14.19 -28.41
CA ILE A 493 28.82 -15.38 -27.66
C ILE A 493 27.59 -16.25 -27.45
N SER A 494 27.69 -17.52 -27.85
CA SER A 494 26.61 -18.47 -27.63
C SER A 494 26.54 -18.95 -26.17
N LEU A 495 25.39 -19.45 -25.76
CA LEU A 495 25.22 -20.01 -24.42
C LEU A 495 26.16 -21.21 -24.18
N SER A 496 26.40 -22.03 -25.20
CA SER A 496 27.32 -23.17 -25.09
C SER A 496 28.78 -22.76 -24.85
N GLU A 497 29.20 -21.58 -25.35
CA GLU A 497 30.54 -21.05 -25.06
C GLU A 497 30.64 -20.62 -23.58
N PHE A 498 29.60 -20.00 -23.01
CA PHE A 498 29.57 -19.70 -21.58
C PHE A 498 29.63 -20.96 -20.71
N HIS A 499 28.89 -22.02 -21.08
CA HIS A 499 28.97 -23.29 -20.36
C HIS A 499 30.35 -23.98 -20.48
N ALA A 500 31.10 -23.67 -21.52
CA ALA A 500 32.46 -24.20 -21.73
C ALA A 500 33.57 -23.22 -21.32
N ALA A 501 33.20 -22.10 -20.67
CA ALA A 501 34.16 -21.09 -20.22
C ALA A 501 35.06 -21.64 -19.10
N ASP A 502 36.25 -21.08 -18.99
CA ASP A 502 37.19 -21.40 -17.90
C ASP A 502 36.80 -20.62 -16.63
N GLU A 503 36.33 -19.37 -16.80
CA GLU A 503 35.80 -18.50 -15.76
C GLU A 503 34.64 -17.67 -16.29
N VAL A 504 33.69 -17.32 -15.42
CA VAL A 504 32.59 -16.39 -15.71
C VAL A 504 32.38 -15.47 -14.53
N TRP A 505 32.12 -14.19 -14.81
CA TRP A 505 31.71 -13.22 -13.78
C TRP A 505 30.71 -12.20 -14.34
N THR A 506 29.99 -11.56 -13.45
CA THR A 506 29.08 -10.46 -13.76
C THR A 506 29.64 -9.12 -13.28
N THR A 507 29.22 -8.03 -13.91
CA THR A 507 29.65 -6.67 -13.55
C THR A 507 28.48 -5.71 -13.49
N GLY A 508 28.43 -4.87 -12.47
CA GLY A 508 27.44 -3.81 -12.36
C GLY A 508 27.69 -2.95 -11.13
N THR A 509 27.14 -1.76 -11.13
CA THR A 509 27.34 -0.82 -10.02
C THR A 509 26.93 -1.41 -8.65
N MET A 510 25.88 -2.23 -8.60
CA MET A 510 25.38 -2.82 -7.37
C MET A 510 26.04 -4.15 -7.01
N GLY A 511 26.40 -4.94 -8.01
CA GLY A 511 27.07 -6.24 -7.82
C GLY A 511 28.59 -6.12 -7.79
N GLU A 512 29.15 -4.98 -8.24
CA GLU A 512 30.58 -4.80 -8.47
C GLU A 512 31.12 -5.83 -9.47
N LEU A 513 32.10 -6.64 -9.11
CA LEU A 513 32.57 -7.79 -9.86
C LEU A 513 32.22 -9.04 -9.07
N THR A 514 31.34 -9.88 -9.62
CA THR A 514 30.83 -11.06 -8.93
C THR A 514 31.12 -12.33 -9.71
N PRO A 515 31.90 -13.29 -9.15
CA PRO A 515 32.13 -14.57 -9.78
C PRO A 515 30.83 -15.36 -9.98
N VAL A 516 30.77 -16.16 -11.04
CA VAL A 516 29.70 -17.16 -11.25
C VAL A 516 30.23 -18.52 -10.86
N CYS A 517 29.69 -19.10 -9.80
CA CYS A 517 30.12 -20.40 -9.29
C CYS A 517 29.43 -21.58 -9.98
N SER A 518 28.22 -21.39 -10.51
CA SER A 518 27.53 -22.46 -11.26
C SER A 518 26.43 -21.91 -12.18
N PHE A 519 26.11 -22.73 -13.20
CA PHE A 519 24.92 -22.56 -14.04
C PHE A 519 23.88 -23.61 -13.63
N ILE A 520 22.67 -23.17 -13.31
CA ILE A 520 21.55 -24.07 -13.09
C ILE A 520 20.97 -24.45 -14.45
N CYS A 521 21.27 -25.67 -14.89
CA CYS A 521 20.63 -26.31 -16.03
C CYS A 521 19.48 -27.18 -15.56
N HIS A 522 18.47 -27.44 -16.40
CA HIS A 522 17.46 -28.49 -16.14
C HIS A 522 18.08 -29.89 -15.99
N TRP A 523 19.41 -29.99 -16.22
CA TRP A 523 20.25 -31.15 -15.97
C TRP A 523 21.43 -30.68 -15.11
N SER A 524 21.43 -31.04 -13.83
CA SER A 524 22.45 -30.65 -12.86
C SER A 524 23.85 -31.15 -13.27
N LEU A 525 24.74 -30.25 -13.60
CA LEU A 525 26.20 -30.48 -13.65
C LEU A 525 26.83 -29.46 -12.71
N GLU A 526 27.34 -29.96 -11.58
CA GLU A 526 28.24 -29.20 -10.71
C GLU A 526 29.55 -28.95 -11.44
N LEU A 527 29.92 -27.69 -11.59
CA LEU A 527 31.24 -27.31 -12.06
C LEU A 527 32.23 -27.53 -10.92
N ASN A 528 33.22 -28.39 -11.12
CA ASN A 528 34.31 -28.62 -10.17
C ASN A 528 35.05 -27.30 -9.91
N GLN A 529 35.08 -26.90 -8.66
CA GLN A 529 35.87 -25.77 -8.19
C GLN A 529 37.38 -26.08 -8.38
N HIS A 530 38.05 -25.33 -9.24
CA HIS A 530 39.49 -25.19 -9.16
C HIS A 530 39.83 -23.91 -8.39
N PRO A 531 40.65 -24.03 -7.33
CA PRO A 531 41.00 -22.88 -6.51
C PRO A 531 42.15 -22.10 -7.16
N TYR A 532 41.83 -21.04 -7.89
CA TYR A 532 42.82 -19.98 -8.14
C TYR A 532 42.35 -18.73 -7.41
N SER A 533 42.97 -18.50 -6.26
CA SER A 533 42.89 -17.25 -5.54
C SER A 533 43.56 -16.14 -6.33
N LEU A 534 42.82 -15.13 -6.72
CA LEU A 534 43.37 -13.86 -7.10
C LEU A 534 43.87 -13.15 -5.83
N SER A 535 45.18 -13.11 -5.64
CA SER A 535 45.85 -12.24 -4.66
C SER A 535 46.06 -10.85 -5.25
#